data_e8b6fe8f9db95e2692a981d3ab6bcc0a
#
_entry.id   e8b6fe8f9db95e2692a981d3ab6bcc0a
#
_cell.length_a   1.000
_cell.length_b   1.000
_cell.length_c   1.000
_cell.angle_alpha   90.00
_cell.angle_beta   90.00
_cell.angle_gamma   90.00
#
_symmetry.space_group_name_H-M   'P 1'
#
loop_
_entity.id
_entity.type
_entity.pdbx_description
1 polymer ?
#
loop_
_entity_poly.entity_id
_entity_poly.type
_entity_poly.pdbx_seq_one_letter_code
_entity_poly.pdbx_strand_id
1 'polypeptide(L)'
;MTHRRGDATKTTAVRKPMPIAVDLMDAAKKTCVGLALAATMGLSGGAANAGEIEILATPKPTEGYIVDDAGLMSRSTAGAINKELKQLEDETGYHLNVITVRKLVFETDPFAFGDKALENWYPTVEEGTNKGNLLLVKSTKDGAVVGGPKFLKAVGDPLIDSVLTSNYGINLEQEKYNEALVSSVKRISAVLEGKADPGPPEKYQAAKGSNFKTRAETNEKRDVFANVVIGLLVISFVVPMLQYAGYVVGDPDFDE
;
A
#
# COMPACT_ATOMS: atom_id res chain seq x y z
N MET A 1 -69.53 16.61 54.17
CA MET A 1 -68.85 16.52 55.47
C MET A 1 -67.59 15.72 55.22
N THR A 2 -66.38 16.13 55.32
CA THR A 2 -65.70 17.19 56.07
C THR A 2 -64.39 17.49 55.35
N HIS A 3 -64.10 18.80 55.28
CA HIS A 3 -62.83 19.39 54.93
C HIS A 3 -61.63 18.80 55.74
N ARG A 4 -60.44 18.65 55.15
CA ARG A 4 -59.22 18.99 55.85
C ARG A 4 -58.12 19.52 54.90
N ARG A 5 -57.79 20.77 55.12
CA ARG A 5 -56.59 21.48 54.67
C ARG A 5 -55.35 20.89 55.34
N GLY A 6 -54.20 21.03 54.73
CA GLY A 6 -52.90 20.86 55.30
C GLY A 6 -51.84 21.01 54.23
N ASP A 7 -51.30 21.98 54.20
CA ASP A 7 -50.13 22.75 54.62
C ASP A 7 -48.94 22.57 53.66
N ALA A 8 -48.63 23.71 53.00
CA ALA A 8 -47.45 23.88 52.17
C ALA A 8 -46.24 24.16 53.07
N THR A 9 -45.31 23.25 53.16
CA THR A 9 -43.97 23.53 53.70
C THR A 9 -43.03 23.94 52.59
N LYS A 10 -42.72 25.23 52.55
CA LYS A 10 -41.62 25.82 51.75
C LYS A 10 -40.28 25.32 52.31
N THR A 11 -39.59 24.44 51.58
CA THR A 11 -38.18 24.11 51.86
C THR A 11 -37.30 25.12 51.15
N THR A 12 -36.74 26.03 51.91
CA THR A 12 -35.73 26.99 51.45
C THR A 12 -34.41 26.22 51.16
N ALA A 13 -34.06 26.11 49.88
CA ALA A 13 -32.78 25.55 49.50
C ALA A 13 -31.64 26.54 49.80
N VAL A 14 -30.85 26.18 50.77
CA VAL A 14 -29.60 26.87 51.10
C VAL A 14 -28.59 26.63 49.98
N ARG A 15 -28.28 27.69 49.22
CA ARG A 15 -27.18 27.71 48.23
C ARG A 15 -25.85 27.63 49.00
N LYS A 16 -25.11 26.55 48.80
CA LYS A 16 -23.68 26.46 49.12
C LYS A 16 -22.88 27.41 48.23
N PRO A 17 -21.97 28.25 48.73
CA PRO A 17 -21.09 29.03 47.89
C PRO A 17 -20.07 28.11 47.18
N MET A 18 -19.94 28.28 45.86
CA MET A 18 -18.86 27.70 45.08
C MET A 18 -17.52 28.37 45.45
N PRO A 19 -16.45 27.62 45.63
CA PRO A 19 -15.13 28.19 45.61
C PRO A 19 -14.70 28.50 44.18
N ILE A 20 -14.69 29.77 43.86
CA ILE A 20 -14.11 30.28 42.60
C ILE A 20 -12.62 30.52 42.88
N ALA A 21 -11.79 30.11 41.93
CA ALA A 21 -10.38 30.46 41.77
C ALA A 21 -9.32 29.61 42.46
N VAL A 22 -9.01 28.42 41.92
CA VAL A 22 -7.64 27.89 41.97
C VAL A 22 -7.29 27.06 40.73
N ASP A 23 -8.24 26.66 39.86
CA ASP A 23 -8.02 25.67 38.79
C ASP A 23 -7.73 26.24 37.39
N LEU A 24 -7.66 27.57 37.23
CA LEU A 24 -7.45 28.16 35.91
C LEU A 24 -5.97 28.31 35.53
N MET A 25 -5.05 28.20 36.50
CA MET A 25 -3.60 28.30 36.23
C MET A 25 -2.92 26.96 35.93
N ASP A 26 -3.49 25.84 36.35
CA ASP A 26 -2.92 24.51 36.04
C ASP A 26 -3.43 23.95 34.70
N ALA A 27 -4.58 24.37 34.25
CA ALA A 27 -5.07 24.01 32.89
C ALA A 27 -4.26 24.71 31.79
N ALA A 28 -3.75 25.90 32.03
CA ALA A 28 -2.94 26.65 31.05
C ALA A 28 -1.52 26.08 30.87
N LYS A 29 -0.97 25.36 31.86
CA LYS A 29 0.38 24.76 31.74
C LYS A 29 0.41 23.41 31.03
N LYS A 30 -0.70 22.69 30.97
CA LYS A 30 -0.79 21.39 30.26
C LYS A 30 -1.18 21.55 28.79
N THR A 31 -1.76 22.67 28.39
CA THR A 31 -2.19 22.91 26.99
C THR A 31 -1.11 23.54 26.10
N CYS A 32 -0.04 24.10 26.69
CA CYS A 32 1.03 24.74 25.91
C CYS A 32 2.13 23.80 25.41
N VAL A 33 2.22 22.55 25.90
CA VAL A 33 3.23 21.59 25.43
C VAL A 33 2.74 20.77 24.23
N GLY A 34 1.43 20.65 24.03
CA GLY A 34 0.85 19.91 22.90
C GLY A 34 0.70 20.71 21.60
N LEU A 35 0.71 22.05 21.68
CA LEU A 35 0.45 22.91 20.52
C LEU A 35 1.73 23.38 19.80
N ALA A 36 2.90 23.22 20.41
CA ALA A 36 4.17 23.67 19.83
C ALA A 36 4.82 22.65 18.87
N LEU A 37 4.34 21.39 18.82
CA LEU A 37 4.86 20.38 17.91
C LEU A 37 4.07 20.24 16.60
N ALA A 38 2.87 20.85 16.51
CA ALA A 38 2.03 20.79 15.30
C ALA A 38 2.26 21.94 14.32
N ALA A 39 3.04 22.96 14.69
CA ALA A 39 3.20 24.19 13.90
C ALA A 39 4.50 24.25 13.05
N THR A 40 5.37 23.23 13.09
CA THR A 40 6.63 23.24 12.32
C THR A 40 6.68 22.27 11.14
N MET A 41 5.58 21.57 10.83
CA MET A 41 5.50 20.73 9.60
C MET A 41 4.74 21.36 8.45
N GLY A 42 4.48 22.65 8.47
CA GLY A 42 3.62 23.35 7.50
C GLY A 42 4.32 24.23 6.50
N LEU A 43 5.61 24.10 6.18
CA LEU A 43 6.22 24.87 5.08
C LEU A 43 7.46 24.19 4.52
N SER A 44 7.29 23.18 3.70
CA SER A 44 8.26 22.91 2.65
C SER A 44 7.59 22.07 1.55
N GLY A 45 7.65 22.55 0.31
CA GLY A 45 7.08 21.96 -0.88
C GLY A 45 7.61 20.55 -1.18
N GLY A 46 6.98 19.57 -0.58
CA GLY A 46 7.25 18.15 -0.72
C GLY A 46 6.00 17.28 -0.65
N ALA A 47 4.84 17.82 -1.00
CA ALA A 47 3.56 17.11 -0.93
C ALA A 47 3.47 15.86 -1.84
N ALA A 48 4.47 15.62 -2.70
CA ALA A 48 4.49 14.46 -3.59
C ALA A 48 5.07 13.18 -2.95
N ASN A 49 5.82 13.31 -1.85
CA ASN A 49 6.53 12.20 -1.22
C ASN A 49 5.98 11.86 0.18
N ALA A 50 5.02 12.64 0.67
CA ALA A 50 4.48 12.47 2.02
C ALA A 50 3.71 11.14 2.15
N GLY A 51 2.98 10.72 1.13
CA GLY A 51 2.15 9.53 1.16
C GLY A 51 2.92 8.24 1.38
N GLU A 52 4.05 8.04 0.69
CA GLU A 52 4.88 6.84 0.84
C GLU A 52 5.44 6.71 2.26
N ILE A 53 6.06 7.79 2.77
CA ILE A 53 6.62 7.82 4.12
C ILE A 53 5.51 7.74 5.17
N GLU A 54 4.39 8.40 4.93
CA GLU A 54 3.26 8.42 5.85
C GLU A 54 2.65 7.02 6.01
N ILE A 55 2.46 6.28 4.92
CA ILE A 55 1.95 4.91 4.96
C ILE A 55 2.90 3.99 5.74
N LEU A 56 4.22 4.10 5.51
CA LEU A 56 5.20 3.30 6.23
C LEU A 56 5.35 3.71 7.70
N ALA A 57 5.15 4.98 8.04
CA ALA A 57 5.24 5.49 9.41
C ALA A 57 3.94 5.32 10.20
N THR A 58 2.81 5.17 9.53
CA THR A 58 1.50 5.02 10.16
C THR A 58 1.28 3.58 10.58
N PRO A 59 0.74 3.32 11.78
CA PRO A 59 0.34 1.98 12.17
C PRO A 59 -0.75 1.45 11.24
N LYS A 60 -0.93 0.13 11.25
CA LYS A 60 -1.99 -0.52 10.45
C LYS A 60 -3.33 0.19 10.59
N PRO A 61 -4.17 0.23 9.54
CA PRO A 61 -5.50 0.80 9.61
C PRO A 61 -6.29 0.17 10.77
N THR A 62 -6.79 1.00 11.68
CA THR A 62 -7.63 0.55 12.81
C THR A 62 -9.11 0.52 12.45
N GLU A 63 -9.51 1.33 11.46
CA GLU A 63 -10.87 1.41 10.97
C GLU A 63 -10.88 1.07 9.47
N GLY A 64 -11.30 -0.16 9.14
CA GLY A 64 -11.42 -0.61 7.75
C GLY A 64 -10.14 -1.25 7.18
N TYR A 65 -10.16 -1.47 5.88
CA TYR A 65 -9.17 -2.24 5.12
C TYR A 65 -8.48 -1.40 4.05
N ILE A 66 -8.74 -0.10 4.00
CA ILE A 66 -8.34 0.77 2.89
C ILE A 66 -7.45 1.91 3.38
N VAL A 67 -6.34 2.10 2.68
CA VAL A 67 -5.47 3.28 2.79
C VAL A 67 -5.42 3.95 1.41
N ASP A 68 -6.17 5.02 1.23
CA ASP A 68 -6.32 5.73 -0.07
C ASP A 68 -5.57 7.07 -0.07
N ASP A 69 -4.21 7.04 -0.13
CA ASP A 69 -3.39 8.26 -0.27
C ASP A 69 -3.56 8.91 -1.65
N ALA A 70 -3.79 8.11 -2.68
CA ALA A 70 -3.97 8.63 -4.03
C ALA A 70 -5.31 9.31 -4.28
N GLY A 71 -6.28 9.14 -3.37
CA GLY A 71 -7.63 9.69 -3.50
C GLY A 71 -8.37 9.13 -4.72
N LEU A 72 -8.20 7.84 -5.00
CA LEU A 72 -8.75 7.20 -6.21
C LEU A 72 -10.12 6.60 -5.98
N MET A 73 -10.45 6.30 -4.73
CA MET A 73 -11.68 5.57 -4.43
C MET A 73 -12.86 6.50 -4.19
N SER A 74 -13.97 6.19 -4.83
CA SER A 74 -15.25 6.80 -4.46
C SER A 74 -15.71 6.27 -3.10
N ARG A 75 -16.52 7.04 -2.36
CA ARG A 75 -17.09 6.60 -1.08
C ARG A 75 -17.90 5.31 -1.21
N SER A 76 -18.62 5.14 -2.31
CA SER A 76 -19.39 3.93 -2.59
C SER A 76 -18.48 2.73 -2.81
N THR A 77 -17.39 2.91 -3.56
CA THR A 77 -16.38 1.86 -3.80
C THR A 77 -15.69 1.46 -2.51
N ALA A 78 -15.23 2.44 -1.72
CA ALA A 78 -14.61 2.18 -0.43
C ALA A 78 -15.55 1.43 0.53
N GLY A 79 -16.82 1.83 0.57
CA GLY A 79 -17.83 1.13 1.38
C GLY A 79 -18.08 -0.30 0.92
N ALA A 80 -18.14 -0.56 -0.38
CA ALA A 80 -18.33 -1.89 -0.94
C ALA A 80 -17.11 -2.80 -0.64
N ILE A 81 -15.88 -2.30 -0.86
CA ILE A 81 -14.65 -3.02 -0.58
C ILE A 81 -14.53 -3.33 0.92
N ASN A 82 -14.75 -2.36 1.80
CA ASN A 82 -14.68 -2.59 3.25
C ASN A 82 -15.70 -3.66 3.71
N LYS A 83 -16.90 -3.65 3.15
CA LYS A 83 -17.91 -4.67 3.46
C LYS A 83 -17.48 -6.06 3.01
N GLU A 84 -16.97 -6.18 1.80
CA GLU A 84 -16.47 -7.43 1.21
C GLU A 84 -15.31 -7.99 2.05
N LEU A 85 -14.31 -7.15 2.36
CA LEU A 85 -13.12 -7.56 3.10
C LEU A 85 -13.42 -7.90 4.56
N LYS A 86 -14.39 -7.21 5.17
CA LYS A 86 -14.87 -7.58 6.50
C LYS A 86 -15.53 -8.95 6.49
N GLN A 87 -16.38 -9.21 5.51
CA GLN A 87 -17.02 -10.53 5.37
C GLN A 87 -15.97 -11.62 5.16
N LEU A 88 -14.99 -11.39 4.29
CA LEU A 88 -13.86 -12.29 4.06
C LEU A 88 -13.12 -12.62 5.36
N GLU A 89 -12.78 -11.61 6.16
CA GLU A 89 -12.06 -11.81 7.43
C GLU A 89 -12.91 -12.56 8.44
N ASP A 90 -14.20 -12.23 8.55
CA ASP A 90 -15.15 -12.88 9.46
C ASP A 90 -15.35 -14.38 9.09
N GLU A 91 -15.37 -14.74 7.81
CA GLU A 91 -15.61 -16.09 7.32
C GLU A 91 -14.35 -16.96 7.28
N THR A 92 -13.20 -16.39 6.93
CA THR A 92 -11.98 -17.15 6.61
C THR A 92 -10.80 -16.87 7.54
N GLY A 93 -10.82 -15.73 8.23
CA GLY A 93 -9.70 -15.23 9.01
C GLY A 93 -8.55 -14.63 8.16
N TYR A 94 -8.66 -14.59 6.84
CA TYR A 94 -7.73 -13.85 5.99
C TYR A 94 -8.02 -12.36 6.03
N HIS A 95 -6.98 -11.55 6.07
CA HIS A 95 -7.10 -10.09 6.09
C HIS A 95 -6.36 -9.50 4.88
N LEU A 96 -7.07 -8.75 4.06
CA LEU A 96 -6.51 -8.07 2.89
C LEU A 96 -6.66 -6.56 3.06
N ASN A 97 -5.54 -5.83 3.01
CA ASN A 97 -5.58 -4.38 2.94
C ASN A 97 -5.50 -3.93 1.47
N VAL A 98 -6.15 -2.82 1.17
CA VAL A 98 -6.09 -2.16 -0.13
C VAL A 98 -5.39 -0.82 0.04
N ILE A 99 -4.25 -0.64 -0.62
CA ILE A 99 -3.42 0.54 -0.52
C ILE A 99 -3.38 1.22 -1.88
N THR A 100 -3.71 2.50 -1.93
CA THR A 100 -3.47 3.30 -3.13
C THR A 100 -2.46 4.40 -2.84
N VAL A 101 -1.47 4.55 -3.71
CA VAL A 101 -0.40 5.53 -3.59
C VAL A 101 -0.31 6.37 -4.86
N ARG A 102 -0.08 7.66 -4.71
CA ARG A 102 0.09 8.55 -5.86
C ARG A 102 1.34 8.23 -6.65
N LYS A 103 2.45 8.07 -5.98
CA LYS A 103 3.76 7.82 -6.58
C LYS A 103 4.68 7.19 -5.54
N LEU A 104 5.50 6.25 -5.98
CA LEU A 104 6.62 5.73 -5.22
C LEU A 104 7.91 6.45 -5.66
N VAL A 105 8.69 6.92 -4.71
CA VAL A 105 9.91 7.71 -4.96
C VAL A 105 11.12 7.06 -4.30
N PHE A 106 10.97 6.61 -3.07
CA PHE A 106 12.04 5.95 -2.31
C PHE A 106 12.13 4.46 -2.62
N GLU A 107 10.97 3.79 -2.63
CA GLU A 107 10.87 2.40 -3.03
C GLU A 107 10.13 2.32 -4.36
N THR A 108 10.90 2.27 -5.45
CA THR A 108 10.34 2.30 -6.80
C THR A 108 9.66 1.00 -7.24
N ASP A 109 9.95 -0.11 -6.54
CA ASP A 109 9.31 -1.40 -6.77
C ASP A 109 8.04 -1.53 -5.92
N PRO A 110 6.84 -1.67 -6.54
CA PRO A 110 5.59 -1.86 -5.83
C PRO A 110 5.57 -3.09 -4.91
N PHE A 111 6.24 -4.16 -5.30
CA PHE A 111 6.32 -5.37 -4.46
C PHE A 111 7.13 -5.12 -3.20
N ALA A 112 8.32 -4.52 -3.34
CA ALA A 112 9.17 -4.18 -2.19
C ALA A 112 8.49 -3.19 -1.24
N PHE A 113 7.76 -2.20 -1.76
CA PHE A 113 6.97 -1.29 -0.95
C PHE A 113 5.84 -2.00 -0.19
N GLY A 114 5.12 -2.88 -0.89
CA GLY A 114 4.03 -3.66 -0.30
C GLY A 114 4.52 -4.60 0.81
N ASP A 115 5.67 -5.25 0.62
CA ASP A 115 6.31 -6.11 1.62
C ASP A 115 6.73 -5.29 2.86
N LYS A 116 7.38 -4.11 2.66
CA LYS A 116 7.75 -3.21 3.77
C LYS A 116 6.53 -2.72 4.56
N ALA A 117 5.45 -2.37 3.88
CA ALA A 117 4.21 -1.98 4.54
C ALA A 117 3.62 -3.14 5.36
N LEU A 118 3.66 -4.36 4.83
CA LEU A 118 3.21 -5.55 5.53
C LEU A 118 4.06 -5.82 6.79
N GLU A 119 5.39 -5.77 6.68
CA GLU A 119 6.31 -5.96 7.80
C GLU A 119 6.13 -4.90 8.89
N ASN A 120 5.93 -3.64 8.52
CA ASN A 120 5.69 -2.56 9.48
C ASN A 120 4.37 -2.71 10.22
N TRP A 121 3.32 -3.17 9.54
CA TRP A 121 2.01 -3.35 10.13
C TRP A 121 1.87 -4.65 10.92
N TYR A 122 2.61 -5.68 10.54
CA TYR A 122 2.59 -7.01 11.13
C TYR A 122 4.04 -7.51 11.35
N PRO A 123 4.72 -7.03 12.41
CA PRO A 123 6.16 -7.24 12.60
C PRO A 123 6.53 -8.70 12.89
N THR A 124 5.57 -9.53 13.28
CA THR A 124 5.84 -10.95 13.51
C THR A 124 5.31 -11.81 12.36
N VAL A 125 6.05 -12.85 12.02
CA VAL A 125 5.65 -13.80 10.96
C VAL A 125 4.29 -14.44 11.26
N GLU A 126 3.99 -14.68 12.53
CA GLU A 126 2.73 -15.27 12.97
C GLU A 126 1.54 -14.34 12.71
N GLU A 127 1.69 -13.05 13.01
CA GLU A 127 0.65 -12.03 12.75
C GLU A 127 0.45 -11.79 11.26
N GLY A 128 1.54 -11.75 10.49
CA GLY A 128 1.51 -11.49 9.05
C GLY A 128 1.11 -12.68 8.18
N THR A 129 1.11 -13.91 8.71
CA THR A 129 1.03 -15.13 7.88
C THR A 129 -0.23 -15.23 7.02
N ASN A 130 -1.39 -14.72 7.51
CA ASN A 130 -2.70 -14.72 6.84
C ASN A 130 -3.12 -13.31 6.38
N LYS A 131 -2.19 -12.37 6.35
CA LYS A 131 -2.41 -10.99 5.95
C LYS A 131 -1.86 -10.74 4.55
N GLY A 132 -2.51 -9.85 3.81
CA GLY A 132 -2.05 -9.44 2.48
C GLY A 132 -2.34 -7.97 2.22
N ASN A 133 -1.60 -7.40 1.26
CA ASN A 133 -1.78 -6.05 0.77
C ASN A 133 -1.98 -6.08 -0.74
N LEU A 134 -3.02 -5.45 -1.22
CA LEU A 134 -3.26 -5.13 -2.62
C LEU A 134 -2.88 -3.68 -2.85
N LEU A 135 -1.78 -3.43 -3.54
CA LEU A 135 -1.23 -2.10 -3.80
C LEU A 135 -1.57 -1.63 -5.20
N LEU A 136 -1.89 -0.34 -5.34
CA LEU A 136 -2.05 0.35 -6.61
C LEU A 136 -1.26 1.66 -6.59
N VAL A 137 -0.38 1.85 -7.57
CA VAL A 137 0.42 3.06 -7.78
C VAL A 137 -0.12 3.84 -8.98
N LYS A 138 -0.63 5.04 -8.73
CA LYS A 138 -1.30 5.84 -9.76
C LYS A 138 -0.35 6.30 -10.86
N SER A 139 0.84 6.78 -10.51
CA SER A 139 1.77 7.42 -11.45
C SER A 139 2.33 6.46 -12.49
N THR A 140 2.63 5.24 -12.09
CA THR A 140 3.17 4.19 -12.96
C THR A 140 2.09 3.32 -13.57
N LYS A 141 0.83 3.47 -13.10
CA LYS A 141 -0.30 2.61 -13.45
C LYS A 141 0.05 1.13 -13.22
N ASP A 142 0.65 0.85 -12.08
CA ASP A 142 1.18 -0.43 -11.68
C ASP A 142 0.66 -0.83 -10.30
N GLY A 143 0.94 -2.04 -9.87
CA GLY A 143 0.55 -2.50 -8.56
C GLY A 143 1.19 -3.81 -8.17
N ALA A 144 0.91 -4.23 -6.93
CA ALA A 144 1.41 -5.48 -6.39
C ALA A 144 0.37 -6.15 -5.51
N VAL A 145 0.44 -7.46 -5.43
CA VAL A 145 -0.23 -8.25 -4.40
C VAL A 145 0.86 -8.94 -3.60
N VAL A 146 0.94 -8.61 -2.33
CA VAL A 146 1.92 -9.18 -1.40
C VAL A 146 1.22 -9.74 -0.18
N GLY A 147 1.86 -10.63 0.55
CA GLY A 147 1.25 -11.20 1.73
C GLY A 147 2.11 -12.24 2.43
N GLY A 148 1.65 -12.65 3.58
CA GLY A 148 2.30 -13.71 4.34
C GLY A 148 2.17 -15.09 3.67
N PRO A 149 2.94 -16.07 4.16
CA PRO A 149 3.06 -17.38 3.50
C PRO A 149 1.73 -18.13 3.33
N LYS A 150 0.82 -18.05 4.30
CA LYS A 150 -0.50 -18.68 4.17
C LYS A 150 -1.38 -17.96 3.18
N PHE A 151 -1.35 -16.62 3.18
CA PHE A 151 -2.10 -15.81 2.25
C PHE A 151 -1.67 -16.10 0.80
N LEU A 152 -0.38 -15.98 0.49
CA LEU A 152 0.16 -16.24 -0.85
C LEU A 152 -0.12 -17.67 -1.33
N LYS A 153 -0.01 -18.65 -0.43
CA LYS A 153 -0.32 -20.04 -0.76
C LYS A 153 -1.81 -20.25 -1.08
N ALA A 154 -2.71 -19.53 -0.38
CA ALA A 154 -4.15 -19.64 -0.60
C ALA A 154 -4.60 -18.93 -1.88
N VAL A 155 -4.03 -17.76 -2.19
CA VAL A 155 -4.32 -17.00 -3.40
C VAL A 155 -3.72 -17.67 -4.64
N GLY A 156 -2.45 -18.05 -4.55
CA GLY A 156 -1.67 -18.66 -5.63
C GLY A 156 -1.14 -17.66 -6.66
N ASP A 157 0.08 -17.90 -7.13
CA ASP A 157 0.75 -17.03 -8.11
C ASP A 157 -0.04 -16.83 -9.41
N PRO A 158 -0.74 -17.85 -9.99
CA PRO A 158 -1.50 -17.65 -11.22
C PRO A 158 -2.64 -16.64 -11.08
N LEU A 159 -3.28 -16.56 -9.91
CA LEU A 159 -4.32 -15.57 -9.67
C LEU A 159 -3.72 -14.18 -9.53
N ILE A 160 -2.61 -14.05 -8.78
CA ILE A 160 -1.90 -12.78 -8.61
C ILE A 160 -1.49 -12.22 -9.97
N ASP A 161 -0.84 -13.02 -10.80
CA ASP A 161 -0.45 -12.64 -12.15
C ASP A 161 -1.66 -12.24 -13.01
N SER A 162 -2.74 -13.01 -12.94
CA SER A 162 -3.96 -12.71 -13.66
C SER A 162 -4.62 -11.41 -13.18
N VAL A 163 -4.62 -11.12 -11.89
CA VAL A 163 -5.15 -9.86 -11.33
C VAL A 163 -4.32 -8.68 -11.81
N LEU A 164 -3.00 -8.76 -11.72
CA LEU A 164 -2.12 -7.66 -12.14
C LEU A 164 -2.15 -7.43 -13.64
N THR A 165 -2.14 -8.48 -14.45
CA THR A 165 -2.14 -8.34 -15.92
C THR A 165 -3.51 -8.01 -16.48
N SER A 166 -4.58 -8.62 -15.97
CA SER A 166 -5.93 -8.49 -16.52
C SER A 166 -6.74 -7.38 -15.89
N ASN A 167 -6.87 -7.39 -14.53
CA ASN A 167 -7.71 -6.41 -13.87
C ASN A 167 -7.03 -5.04 -13.81
N TYR A 168 -5.73 -5.01 -13.46
CA TYR A 168 -4.98 -3.76 -13.47
C TYR A 168 -4.65 -3.30 -14.88
N GLY A 169 -4.05 -4.16 -15.71
CA GLY A 169 -3.58 -3.80 -17.04
C GLY A 169 -4.59 -3.01 -17.86
N ILE A 170 -5.83 -3.50 -17.95
CA ILE A 170 -6.85 -2.85 -18.79
C ILE A 170 -7.46 -1.64 -18.08
N ASN A 171 -7.83 -1.80 -16.82
CA ASN A 171 -8.58 -0.75 -16.13
C ASN A 171 -7.72 0.45 -15.80
N LEU A 172 -6.43 0.27 -15.45
CA LEU A 172 -5.54 1.38 -15.14
C LEU A 172 -5.15 2.19 -16.38
N GLU A 173 -5.01 1.54 -17.54
CA GLU A 173 -4.81 2.27 -18.81
C GLU A 173 -5.99 3.19 -19.14
N GLN A 174 -7.21 2.75 -18.82
CA GLN A 174 -8.45 3.50 -19.01
C GLN A 174 -8.77 4.42 -17.82
N GLU A 175 -7.89 4.51 -16.81
CA GLU A 175 -8.08 5.28 -15.57
C GLU A 175 -9.32 4.86 -14.75
N LYS A 176 -9.76 3.62 -14.93
CA LYS A 176 -10.88 3.01 -14.21
C LYS A 176 -10.42 2.38 -12.89
N TYR A 177 -9.82 3.18 -12.03
CA TYR A 177 -9.21 2.72 -10.77
C TYR A 177 -10.20 2.00 -9.86
N ASN A 178 -11.43 2.51 -9.76
CA ASN A 178 -12.47 1.88 -8.93
C ASN A 178 -12.83 0.48 -9.45
N GLU A 179 -12.98 0.31 -10.77
CA GLU A 179 -13.26 -1.00 -11.38
C GLU A 179 -12.09 -1.97 -11.20
N ALA A 180 -10.85 -1.47 -11.36
CA ALA A 180 -9.64 -2.25 -11.10
C ALA A 180 -9.64 -2.83 -9.70
N LEU A 181 -9.83 -1.98 -8.68
CA LEU A 181 -9.79 -2.38 -7.29
C LEU A 181 -10.94 -3.32 -6.91
N VAL A 182 -12.18 -2.98 -7.27
CA VAL A 182 -13.35 -3.82 -6.95
C VAL A 182 -13.26 -5.19 -7.58
N SER A 183 -12.88 -5.27 -8.87
CA SER A 183 -12.77 -6.56 -9.55
C SER A 183 -11.63 -7.41 -9.00
N SER A 184 -10.51 -6.80 -8.64
CA SER A 184 -9.37 -7.50 -8.03
C SER A 184 -9.69 -8.04 -6.64
N VAL A 185 -10.32 -7.21 -5.79
CA VAL A 185 -10.77 -7.63 -4.46
C VAL A 185 -11.73 -8.79 -4.56
N LYS A 186 -12.75 -8.74 -5.42
CA LYS A 186 -13.72 -9.82 -5.60
C LYS A 186 -13.08 -11.14 -6.03
N ARG A 187 -12.09 -11.09 -6.92
CA ARG A 187 -11.39 -12.31 -7.36
C ARG A 187 -10.57 -12.92 -6.22
N ILE A 188 -9.78 -12.08 -5.52
CA ILE A 188 -8.96 -12.54 -4.40
C ILE A 188 -9.85 -13.07 -3.27
N SER A 189 -10.93 -12.34 -2.91
CA SER A 189 -11.86 -12.78 -1.87
C SER A 189 -12.52 -14.11 -2.22
N ALA A 190 -13.02 -14.27 -3.44
CA ALA A 190 -13.64 -15.52 -3.87
C ALA A 190 -12.70 -16.72 -3.72
N VAL A 191 -11.44 -16.58 -4.12
CA VAL A 191 -10.46 -17.68 -3.99
C VAL A 191 -10.09 -17.95 -2.53
N LEU A 192 -9.92 -16.91 -1.70
CA LEU A 192 -9.65 -17.05 -0.28
C LEU A 192 -10.82 -17.71 0.49
N GLU A 193 -12.06 -17.51 0.04
CA GLU A 193 -13.27 -18.20 0.51
C GLU A 193 -13.39 -19.64 -0.01
N GLY A 194 -12.46 -20.10 -0.85
CA GLY A 194 -12.50 -21.42 -1.49
C GLY A 194 -13.51 -21.54 -2.63
N LYS A 195 -14.03 -20.41 -3.12
CA LYS A 195 -14.90 -20.35 -4.30
C LYS A 195 -14.07 -20.37 -5.59
N ALA A 196 -14.70 -20.70 -6.70
CA ALA A 196 -14.07 -20.59 -8.02
C ALA A 196 -13.77 -19.11 -8.35
N ASP A 197 -12.59 -18.83 -8.94
CA ASP A 197 -12.27 -17.50 -9.44
C ASP A 197 -13.33 -17.06 -10.47
N PRO A 198 -14.00 -15.92 -10.29
CA PRO A 198 -14.95 -15.39 -11.27
C PRO A 198 -14.31 -15.02 -12.61
N GLY A 199 -12.97 -15.04 -12.67
CA GLY A 199 -12.23 -14.75 -13.88
C GLY A 199 -12.01 -13.26 -14.15
N PRO A 200 -11.16 -12.95 -15.14
CA PRO A 200 -10.89 -11.57 -15.54
C PRO A 200 -12.12 -10.94 -16.20
N PRO A 201 -12.23 -9.60 -16.22
CA PRO A 201 -13.28 -8.87 -16.92
C PRO A 201 -13.37 -9.30 -18.39
N GLU A 202 -14.57 -9.49 -18.93
CA GLU A 202 -14.82 -10.01 -20.29
C GLU A 202 -14.06 -9.28 -21.41
N LYS A 203 -13.70 -8.03 -21.21
CA LYS A 203 -12.97 -7.21 -22.17
C LYS A 203 -11.49 -7.59 -22.34
N TYR A 204 -10.99 -8.52 -21.54
CA TYR A 204 -9.57 -8.89 -21.55
C TYR A 204 -9.13 -9.67 -22.81
N GLN A 205 -10.02 -10.31 -23.51
CA GLN A 205 -9.64 -11.15 -24.65
C GLN A 205 -9.06 -10.37 -25.85
N ALA A 206 -9.10 -9.04 -25.85
CA ALA A 206 -8.66 -8.18 -26.95
C ALA A 206 -7.31 -7.45 -26.74
N ALA A 207 -6.78 -7.39 -25.54
CA ALA A 207 -5.59 -6.59 -25.24
C ALA A 207 -4.34 -7.46 -25.01
N LYS A 208 -3.78 -8.03 -26.06
CA LYS A 208 -2.42 -8.62 -26.05
C LYS A 208 -1.36 -7.51 -26.07
N GLY A 209 -1.21 -6.79 -24.99
CA GLY A 209 -0.22 -5.71 -24.93
C GLY A 209 -0.19 -4.95 -23.61
N SER A 210 -0.43 -5.61 -22.47
CA SER A 210 -0.28 -4.93 -21.20
C SER A 210 1.21 -4.70 -20.90
N ASN A 211 1.57 -3.50 -20.45
CA ASN A 211 2.90 -3.17 -19.97
C ASN A 211 3.21 -3.79 -18.58
N PHE A 212 2.26 -4.51 -18.02
CA PHE A 212 2.40 -5.14 -16.71
C PHE A 212 3.32 -6.35 -16.81
N LYS A 213 4.43 -6.28 -16.12
CA LYS A 213 5.40 -7.36 -15.99
C LYS A 213 5.11 -8.13 -14.71
N THR A 214 5.03 -9.43 -14.81
CA THR A 214 4.97 -10.29 -13.64
C THR A 214 6.32 -10.27 -12.90
N ARG A 215 6.33 -10.63 -11.62
CA ARG A 215 7.57 -10.73 -10.84
C ARG A 215 8.56 -11.71 -11.49
N ALA A 216 8.06 -12.80 -12.05
CA ALA A 216 8.85 -13.79 -12.78
C ALA A 216 9.47 -13.20 -14.06
N GLU A 217 8.69 -12.49 -14.89
CA GLU A 217 9.19 -11.82 -16.10
C GLU A 217 10.23 -10.72 -15.82
N THR A 218 10.07 -10.01 -14.70
CA THR A 218 11.03 -8.98 -14.30
C THR A 218 12.37 -9.62 -13.92
N ASN A 219 12.35 -10.74 -13.20
CA ASN A 219 13.55 -11.47 -12.84
C ASN A 219 14.23 -12.11 -14.05
N GLU A 220 13.47 -12.74 -14.94
CA GLU A 220 14.02 -13.34 -16.18
C GLU A 220 14.68 -12.30 -17.09
N LYS A 221 14.05 -11.13 -17.26
CA LYS A 221 14.65 -10.04 -18.03
C LYS A 221 15.90 -9.47 -17.37
N ARG A 222 15.98 -9.42 -16.05
CA ARG A 222 17.16 -8.97 -15.33
C ARG A 222 18.36 -9.89 -15.59
N ASP A 223 18.14 -11.20 -15.61
CA ASP A 223 19.21 -12.17 -15.87
C ASP A 223 19.69 -12.10 -17.33
N VAL A 224 18.78 -11.93 -18.28
CA VAL A 224 19.15 -11.68 -19.69
C VAL A 224 19.92 -10.37 -19.85
N PHE A 225 19.50 -9.30 -19.19
CA PHE A 225 20.19 -8.02 -19.23
C PHE A 225 21.59 -8.11 -18.61
N ALA A 226 21.73 -8.82 -17.49
CA ALA A 226 23.03 -9.04 -16.85
C ALA A 226 24.01 -9.77 -17.78
N ASN A 227 23.56 -10.78 -18.48
CA ASN A 227 24.38 -11.51 -19.46
C ASN A 227 24.79 -10.65 -20.66
N VAL A 228 23.90 -9.80 -21.16
CA VAL A 228 24.22 -8.82 -22.24
C VAL A 228 25.26 -7.81 -21.77
N VAL A 229 25.11 -7.27 -20.56
CA VAL A 229 26.08 -6.30 -19.99
C VAL A 229 27.44 -6.94 -19.79
N ILE A 230 27.49 -8.17 -19.28
CA ILE A 230 28.75 -8.94 -19.14
C ILE A 230 29.40 -9.15 -20.53
N GLY A 231 28.62 -9.55 -21.53
CA GLY A 231 29.10 -9.72 -22.90
C GLY A 231 29.70 -8.44 -23.49
N LEU A 232 29.04 -7.30 -23.32
CA LEU A 232 29.53 -5.99 -23.73
C LEU A 232 30.82 -5.59 -23.00
N LEU A 233 30.91 -5.86 -21.70
CA LEU A 233 32.12 -5.62 -20.92
C LEU A 233 33.30 -6.44 -21.45
N VAL A 234 33.10 -7.73 -21.71
CA VAL A 234 34.15 -8.60 -22.28
C VAL A 234 34.64 -8.05 -23.62
N ILE A 235 33.71 -7.67 -24.53
CA ILE A 235 34.10 -7.10 -25.83
C ILE A 235 34.86 -5.79 -25.63
N SER A 236 34.42 -4.93 -24.70
CA SER A 236 35.07 -3.65 -24.40
C SER A 236 36.51 -3.78 -23.91
N PHE A 237 36.84 -4.87 -23.26
CA PHE A 237 38.24 -5.15 -22.81
C PHE A 237 39.06 -5.95 -23.82
N VAL A 238 38.45 -6.95 -24.45
CA VAL A 238 39.18 -7.88 -25.36
C VAL A 238 39.59 -7.18 -26.65
N VAL A 239 38.71 -6.32 -27.22
CA VAL A 239 39.02 -5.65 -28.50
C VAL A 239 40.21 -4.72 -28.39
N PRO A 240 40.34 -3.81 -27.42
CA PRO A 240 41.54 -2.97 -27.27
C PRO A 240 42.78 -3.79 -26.96
N MET A 241 42.66 -4.88 -26.20
CA MET A 241 43.79 -5.74 -25.85
C MET A 241 44.34 -6.48 -27.07
N LEU A 242 43.47 -6.96 -27.97
CA LEU A 242 43.86 -7.56 -29.23
C LEU A 242 44.48 -6.52 -30.20
N GLN A 243 43.95 -5.31 -30.25
CA GLN A 243 44.52 -4.22 -31.04
C GLN A 243 45.93 -3.86 -30.55
N TYR A 244 46.12 -3.77 -29.23
CA TYR A 244 47.41 -3.52 -28.63
C TYR A 244 48.40 -4.64 -28.91
N ALA A 245 48.01 -5.90 -28.75
CA ALA A 245 48.82 -7.05 -29.06
C ALA A 245 49.22 -7.07 -30.57
N GLY A 246 48.27 -6.77 -31.45
CA GLY A 246 48.56 -6.67 -32.90
C GLY A 246 49.53 -5.53 -33.25
N TYR A 247 49.45 -4.45 -32.50
CA TYR A 247 50.40 -3.31 -32.70
C TYR A 247 51.81 -3.68 -32.23
N VAL A 248 51.94 -4.29 -31.06
CA VAL A 248 53.25 -4.69 -30.49
C VAL A 248 53.93 -5.79 -31.31
N VAL A 249 53.17 -6.78 -31.84
CA VAL A 249 53.71 -7.86 -32.68
C VAL A 249 54.04 -7.38 -34.11
N GLY A 250 53.40 -6.29 -34.60
CA GLY A 250 53.60 -5.78 -35.93
C GLY A 250 54.69 -4.70 -36.04
N ASP A 251 55.29 -4.27 -34.93
CA ASP A 251 56.32 -3.24 -34.93
C ASP A 251 57.71 -3.85 -35.00
N PRO A 252 58.44 -3.78 -36.15
CA PRO A 252 59.76 -4.39 -36.32
C PRO A 252 60.87 -3.77 -35.46
N ASP A 253 60.62 -2.62 -34.82
CA ASP A 253 61.60 -1.91 -33.98
C ASP A 253 61.61 -2.38 -32.49
N PHE A 254 60.88 -3.44 -32.14
CA PHE A 254 60.82 -3.93 -30.76
C PHE A 254 61.80 -5.11 -30.49
N ASP A 255 62.57 -5.54 -31.48
CA ASP A 255 63.55 -6.65 -31.37
C ASP A 255 65.03 -6.18 -31.29
N GLU A 256 65.31 -4.91 -30.86
CA GLU A 256 66.69 -4.47 -30.54
C GLU A 256 66.91 -4.23 -29.05
#